data_d8599d61dbee8cd45ef3262d8da2dbd6
#
_entry.id   d8599d61dbee8cd45ef3262d8da2dbd6
#
_cell.length_a   1.000
_cell.length_b   1.000
_cell.length_c   1.000
_cell.angle_alpha   90.00
_cell.angle_beta   90.00
_cell.angle_gamma   90.00
#
_symmetry.space_group_name_H-M   'P 1'
#
loop_
_entity.id
_entity.type
_entity.pdbx_description
1 polymer ?
#
loop_
_entity_poly.entity_id
_entity_poly.type
_entity_poly.pdbx_seq_one_letter_code
_entity_poly.pdbx_strand_id
1 'polypeptide(L)'
;MKPIKIIFLINILMLTACSSIQPNKNKNWLGYIQTGIASYYADKHQNQKTASGEVYQHKLKTAAHRSLPFGTNVKVVNIENNKSIMVKINDRGPFVKGRIIDLSKSAFMEISDTNQGLLKVQIEVVP
;
A
#
# COMPACT_ATOMS: atom_id res chain seq x y z
N MET A 1 -31.59 66.72 -12.01
CA MET A 1 -30.92 65.76 -11.12
C MET A 1 -31.09 64.37 -11.69
N LYS A 2 -30.01 63.74 -12.15
CA LYS A 2 -30.03 62.37 -12.63
C LYS A 2 -29.60 61.45 -11.50
N PRO A 3 -30.31 60.33 -11.19
CA PRO A 3 -29.87 59.38 -10.14
C PRO A 3 -28.69 58.56 -10.63
N ILE A 4 -27.64 58.54 -9.83
CA ILE A 4 -26.48 57.71 -10.03
C ILE A 4 -26.88 56.30 -9.66
N LYS A 5 -26.88 55.37 -10.65
CA LYS A 5 -27.04 53.95 -10.40
C LYS A 5 -25.71 53.38 -9.90
N ILE A 6 -25.68 53.10 -8.62
CA ILE A 6 -24.56 52.35 -8.01
C ILE A 6 -24.75 50.90 -8.39
N ILE A 7 -23.91 50.38 -9.29
CA ILE A 7 -23.84 48.97 -9.62
C ILE A 7 -22.94 48.32 -8.57
N PHE A 8 -23.53 47.57 -7.62
CA PHE A 8 -22.81 46.71 -6.71
C PHE A 8 -22.33 45.47 -7.49
N LEU A 9 -21.04 45.44 -7.80
CA LEU A 9 -20.40 44.28 -8.36
C LEU A 9 -20.15 43.29 -7.19
N ILE A 10 -21.04 42.30 -7.03
CA ILE A 10 -20.82 41.21 -6.09
C ILE A 10 -19.79 40.27 -6.69
N ASN A 11 -18.57 40.38 -6.21
CA ASN A 11 -17.48 39.49 -6.54
C ASN A 11 -17.69 38.18 -5.74
N ILE A 12 -18.34 37.20 -6.37
CA ILE A 12 -18.48 35.86 -5.80
C ILE A 12 -17.14 35.17 -5.94
N LEU A 13 -16.34 35.18 -4.86
CA LEU A 13 -15.13 34.43 -4.74
C LEU A 13 -15.50 32.95 -4.56
N MET A 14 -15.47 32.20 -5.66
CA MET A 14 -15.60 30.72 -5.61
C MET A 14 -14.37 30.14 -4.93
N LEU A 15 -14.48 29.89 -3.65
CA LEU A 15 -13.54 29.06 -2.90
C LEU A 15 -13.74 27.61 -3.33
N THR A 16 -12.95 27.14 -4.29
CA THR A 16 -12.80 25.71 -4.57
C THR A 16 -12.05 25.09 -3.40
N ALA A 17 -12.79 24.59 -2.45
CA ALA A 17 -12.22 23.73 -1.40
C ALA A 17 -11.81 22.41 -2.04
N CYS A 18 -10.53 22.25 -2.38
CA CYS A 18 -9.93 20.95 -2.58
C CYS A 18 -9.95 20.22 -1.24
N SER A 19 -10.98 19.41 -1.00
CA SER A 19 -10.97 18.50 0.13
C SER A 19 -9.97 17.38 -0.20
N SER A 20 -8.75 17.55 0.25
CA SER A 20 -7.78 16.46 0.32
C SER A 20 -8.34 15.45 1.33
N ILE A 21 -8.80 14.30 0.83
CA ILE A 21 -9.15 13.17 1.67
C ILE A 21 -7.86 12.71 2.32
N GLN A 22 -7.60 13.20 3.52
CA GLN A 22 -6.50 12.70 4.35
C GLN A 22 -6.84 11.26 4.74
N PRO A 23 -5.94 10.30 4.51
CA PRO A 23 -6.17 8.95 5.02
C PRO A 23 -6.35 9.04 6.54
N ASN A 24 -7.42 8.45 7.03
CA ASN A 24 -7.80 8.50 8.45
C ASN A 24 -6.64 7.95 9.31
N LYS A 25 -5.87 8.85 9.93
CA LYS A 25 -4.74 8.50 10.81
C LYS A 25 -5.15 7.71 12.05
N ASN A 26 -6.45 7.60 12.31
CA ASN A 26 -6.99 6.96 13.51
C ASN A 26 -7.51 5.54 13.28
N LYS A 27 -7.35 4.97 12.08
CA LYS A 27 -7.76 3.59 11.85
C LYS A 27 -6.77 2.64 12.53
N ASN A 28 -7.25 1.91 13.53
CA ASN A 28 -6.48 0.83 14.11
C ASN A 28 -6.48 -0.38 13.18
N TRP A 29 -5.34 -0.68 12.59
CA TRP A 29 -5.19 -1.80 11.67
C TRP A 29 -4.83 -3.12 12.36
N LEU A 30 -4.47 -3.08 13.65
CA LEU A 30 -4.06 -4.27 14.39
C LEU A 30 -5.12 -5.37 14.31
N GLY A 31 -4.68 -6.58 13.92
CA GLY A 31 -5.59 -7.71 13.74
C GLY A 31 -6.33 -7.74 12.39
N TYR A 32 -6.12 -6.75 11.50
CA TYR A 32 -6.68 -6.79 10.16
C TYR A 32 -6.19 -8.03 9.40
N ILE A 33 -7.12 -8.77 8.83
CA ILE A 33 -6.84 -10.00 8.07
C ILE A 33 -7.38 -9.84 6.64
N GLN A 34 -6.59 -10.29 5.67
CA GLN A 34 -6.98 -10.34 4.27
C GLN A 34 -6.43 -11.61 3.63
N THR A 35 -7.22 -12.23 2.77
CA THR A 35 -6.83 -13.41 1.99
C THR A 35 -6.81 -13.06 0.51
N GLY A 36 -5.79 -13.51 -0.20
CA GLY A 36 -5.65 -13.27 -1.63
C GLY A 36 -4.34 -13.80 -2.18
N ILE A 37 -3.92 -13.28 -3.32
CA ILE A 37 -2.73 -13.73 -4.04
C ILE A 37 -1.55 -12.83 -3.68
N ALA A 38 -0.42 -13.44 -3.35
CA ALA A 38 0.88 -12.80 -3.23
C ALA A 38 1.73 -13.06 -4.48
N SER A 39 2.52 -12.08 -4.86
CA SER A 39 3.64 -12.23 -5.79
C SER A 39 4.91 -11.69 -5.17
N TYR A 40 6.00 -11.63 -5.91
CA TYR A 40 7.24 -11.01 -5.45
C TYR A 40 7.83 -10.07 -6.50
N TYR A 41 8.70 -9.18 -6.05
CA TYR A 41 9.36 -8.21 -6.90
C TYR A 41 10.31 -8.86 -7.90
N ALA A 42 10.19 -8.48 -9.17
CA ALA A 42 11.15 -8.87 -10.20
C ALA A 42 12.53 -8.20 -9.98
N ASP A 43 13.58 -8.75 -10.62
CA ASP A 43 14.95 -8.26 -10.47
C ASP A 43 15.15 -6.81 -10.94
N LYS A 44 14.32 -6.33 -11.88
CA LYS A 44 14.36 -4.94 -12.35
C LYS A 44 14.05 -3.90 -11.25
N HIS A 45 13.42 -4.32 -10.16
CA HIS A 45 13.08 -3.43 -9.05
C HIS A 45 14.21 -3.26 -8.04
N GLN A 46 15.25 -4.11 -8.12
CA GLN A 46 16.42 -4.01 -7.25
C GLN A 46 17.03 -2.61 -7.30
N ASN A 47 17.28 -2.01 -6.13
CA ASN A 47 17.82 -0.66 -5.96
C ASN A 47 16.91 0.50 -6.42
N GLN A 48 15.65 0.24 -6.74
CA GLN A 48 14.66 1.28 -7.08
C GLN A 48 13.98 1.82 -5.81
N LYS A 49 13.63 3.10 -5.82
CA LYS A 49 12.85 3.69 -4.72
C LYS A 49 11.42 3.14 -4.72
N THR A 50 10.93 2.83 -3.52
CA THR A 50 9.53 2.51 -3.27
C THR A 50 8.71 3.76 -3.01
N ALA A 51 7.37 3.61 -2.89
CA ALA A 51 6.47 4.72 -2.60
C ALA A 51 6.74 5.39 -1.25
N SER A 52 7.32 4.67 -0.28
CA SER A 52 7.76 5.24 1.00
C SER A 52 9.03 6.09 0.90
N GLY A 53 9.76 6.01 -0.21
CA GLY A 53 11.09 6.60 -0.38
C GLY A 53 12.24 5.67 0.00
N GLU A 54 11.96 4.55 0.65
CA GLU A 54 12.97 3.53 0.92
C GLU A 54 13.37 2.81 -0.37
N VAL A 55 14.64 2.42 -0.47
CA VAL A 55 15.14 1.67 -1.63
C VAL A 55 14.76 0.19 -1.48
N TYR A 56 14.15 -0.39 -2.52
CA TYR A 56 13.85 -1.81 -2.54
C TYR A 56 15.13 -2.64 -2.67
N GLN A 57 15.24 -3.68 -1.88
CA GLN A 57 16.29 -4.70 -1.98
C GLN A 57 15.70 -6.10 -1.75
N HIS A 58 16.09 -7.04 -2.60
CA HIS A 58 15.63 -8.45 -2.51
C HIS A 58 15.89 -9.09 -1.14
N LYS A 59 16.96 -8.70 -0.48
CA LYS A 59 17.38 -9.27 0.82
C LYS A 59 16.55 -8.82 2.02
N LEU A 60 15.86 -7.68 1.91
CA LEU A 60 15.07 -7.13 3.01
C LEU A 60 13.69 -7.78 3.06
N LYS A 61 13.12 -7.89 4.26
CA LYS A 61 11.79 -8.44 4.49
C LYS A 61 10.74 -7.33 4.42
N THR A 62 10.43 -6.91 3.21
CA THR A 62 9.48 -5.82 2.92
C THR A 62 8.41 -6.26 1.94
N ALA A 63 7.36 -5.46 1.83
CA ALA A 63 6.26 -5.73 0.91
C ALA A 63 5.54 -4.45 0.48
N ALA A 64 4.83 -4.57 -0.64
CA ALA A 64 3.86 -3.58 -1.10
C ALA A 64 2.44 -4.02 -0.73
N HIS A 65 1.65 -3.08 -0.27
CA HIS A 65 0.21 -3.22 -0.05
C HIS A 65 -0.50 -1.93 -0.45
N ARG A 66 -1.75 -2.04 -0.95
CA ARG A 66 -2.46 -0.87 -1.50
C ARG A 66 -2.81 0.18 -0.45
N SER A 67 -3.09 -0.21 0.79
CA SER A 67 -3.70 0.68 1.78
C SER A 67 -3.09 0.65 3.17
N LEU A 68 -2.38 -0.40 3.56
CA LEU A 68 -1.76 -0.46 4.89
C LEU A 68 -0.71 0.64 5.03
N PRO A 69 -0.66 1.36 6.16
CA PRO A 69 0.33 2.40 6.39
C PRO A 69 1.76 1.89 6.24
N PHE A 70 2.65 2.73 5.74
CA PHE A 70 4.09 2.40 5.72
C PHE A 70 4.60 2.15 7.14
N GLY A 71 5.44 1.14 7.29
CA GLY A 71 5.93 0.69 8.58
C GLY A 71 5.06 -0.35 9.28
N THR A 72 3.90 -0.68 8.73
CA THR A 72 3.02 -1.74 9.26
C THR A 72 3.72 -3.10 9.18
N ASN A 73 3.73 -3.83 10.29
CA ASN A 73 4.21 -5.21 10.35
C ASN A 73 3.10 -6.16 9.98
N VAL A 74 3.38 -7.06 9.07
CA VAL A 74 2.40 -8.01 8.53
C VAL A 74 2.96 -9.41 8.58
N LYS A 75 2.20 -10.33 9.17
CA LYS A 75 2.45 -11.77 9.08
C LYS A 75 1.80 -12.30 7.81
N VAL A 76 2.58 -12.91 6.95
CA VAL A 76 2.12 -13.50 5.69
C VAL A 76 2.22 -15.01 5.81
N VAL A 77 1.10 -15.70 5.67
CA VAL A 77 1.01 -17.16 5.76
C VAL A 77 0.70 -17.73 4.38
N ASN A 78 1.55 -18.64 3.91
CA ASN A 78 1.26 -19.47 2.75
C ASN A 78 0.22 -20.52 3.16
N ILE A 79 -0.99 -20.43 2.62
CA ILE A 79 -2.13 -21.28 3.03
C ILE A 79 -1.87 -22.76 2.69
N GLU A 80 -1.09 -23.04 1.65
CA GLU A 80 -0.86 -24.43 1.19
C GLU A 80 0.09 -25.21 2.11
N ASN A 81 1.10 -24.56 2.71
CA ASN A 81 2.12 -25.22 3.52
C ASN A 81 2.22 -24.70 4.95
N ASN A 82 1.44 -23.70 5.34
CA ASN A 82 1.42 -23.03 6.64
C ASN A 82 2.75 -22.34 7.03
N LYS A 83 3.69 -22.20 6.11
CA LYS A 83 4.89 -21.38 6.35
C LYS A 83 4.51 -19.90 6.40
N SER A 84 5.18 -19.17 7.26
CA SER A 84 4.91 -17.75 7.45
C SER A 84 6.19 -16.92 7.51
N ILE A 85 6.04 -15.63 7.21
CA ILE A 85 7.10 -14.64 7.27
C ILE A 85 6.53 -13.31 7.74
N MET A 86 7.32 -12.57 8.49
CA MET A 86 7.01 -11.19 8.88
C MET A 86 7.63 -10.24 7.88
N VAL A 87 6.84 -9.27 7.40
CA VAL A 87 7.31 -8.23 6.49
C VAL A 87 6.86 -6.86 6.97
N LYS A 88 7.58 -5.82 6.55
CA LYS A 88 7.20 -4.43 6.77
C LYS A 88 6.67 -3.84 5.46
N ILE A 89 5.53 -3.18 5.52
CA ILE A 89 4.97 -2.47 4.36
C ILE A 89 5.76 -1.18 4.12
N ASN A 90 6.30 -1.01 2.92
CA ASN A 90 7.04 0.19 2.52
C ASN A 90 6.72 0.65 1.09
N ASP A 91 5.76 0.01 0.42
CA ASP A 91 5.41 0.35 -0.96
C ASP A 91 3.91 0.23 -1.20
N ARG A 92 3.45 0.76 -2.34
CA ARG A 92 2.07 0.69 -2.81
C ARG A 92 1.95 -0.26 -4.00
N GLY A 93 0.84 -0.94 -4.05
CA GLY A 93 0.51 -2.02 -4.97
C GLY A 93 0.26 -3.33 -4.20
N PRO A 94 0.03 -4.43 -4.92
CA PRO A 94 -0.14 -4.56 -6.36
C PRO A 94 -1.46 -3.97 -6.87
N PHE A 95 -1.49 -3.54 -8.13
CA PHE A 95 -2.69 -3.00 -8.78
C PHE A 95 -3.29 -3.99 -9.79
N VAL A 96 -3.08 -5.26 -9.55
CA VAL A 96 -3.62 -6.37 -10.33
C VAL A 96 -4.75 -7.03 -9.53
N LYS A 97 -5.90 -7.26 -10.19
CA LYS A 97 -7.08 -7.86 -9.55
C LYS A 97 -6.72 -9.21 -8.91
N GLY A 98 -7.13 -9.40 -7.67
CA GLY A 98 -6.90 -10.63 -6.90
C GLY A 98 -5.55 -10.69 -6.19
N ARG A 99 -4.56 -9.90 -6.59
CA ARG A 99 -3.29 -9.78 -5.88
C ARG A 99 -3.42 -8.74 -4.77
N ILE A 100 -3.00 -9.10 -3.58
CA ILE A 100 -3.13 -8.25 -2.38
C ILE A 100 -1.80 -7.77 -1.83
N ILE A 101 -0.71 -8.46 -2.11
CA ILE A 101 0.61 -8.15 -1.57
C ILE A 101 1.71 -8.58 -2.56
N ASP A 102 2.73 -7.72 -2.71
CA ASP A 102 3.97 -8.06 -3.40
C ASP A 102 5.08 -8.15 -2.36
N LEU A 103 5.62 -9.34 -2.18
CA LEU A 103 6.68 -9.62 -1.22
C LEU A 103 8.05 -9.31 -1.83
N SER A 104 9.01 -8.93 -0.99
CA SER A 104 10.41 -9.00 -1.41
C SER A 104 10.76 -10.43 -1.79
N LYS A 105 11.73 -10.59 -2.68
CA LYS A 105 12.14 -11.92 -3.16
C LYS A 105 12.56 -12.83 -2.00
N SER A 106 13.34 -12.31 -1.06
CA SER A 106 13.78 -13.09 0.09
C SER A 106 12.63 -13.51 1.03
N ALA A 107 11.62 -12.65 1.20
CA ALA A 107 10.44 -13.00 2.01
C ALA A 107 9.62 -14.10 1.33
N PHE A 108 9.43 -14.00 0.01
CA PHE A 108 8.73 -15.03 -0.76
C PHE A 108 9.45 -16.39 -0.67
N MET A 109 10.78 -16.38 -0.79
CA MET A 109 11.60 -17.60 -0.73
C MET A 109 11.51 -18.33 0.62
N GLU A 110 11.19 -17.63 1.70
CA GLU A 110 11.03 -18.29 3.01
C GLU A 110 9.72 -19.06 3.15
N ILE A 111 8.72 -18.75 2.37
CA ILE A 111 7.41 -19.40 2.45
C ILE A 111 7.06 -20.23 1.21
N SER A 112 7.87 -20.16 0.15
CA SER A 112 7.68 -20.92 -1.08
C SER A 112 8.92 -20.93 -1.95
N ASP A 113 8.81 -21.62 -3.08
CA ASP A 113 9.78 -21.56 -4.17
C ASP A 113 9.38 -20.43 -5.14
N THR A 114 10.37 -19.66 -5.62
CA THR A 114 10.15 -18.60 -6.62
C THR A 114 9.60 -19.11 -7.94
N ASN A 115 9.76 -20.39 -8.25
CA ASN A 115 9.15 -21.03 -9.43
C ASN A 115 7.62 -21.02 -9.39
N GLN A 116 7.02 -20.93 -8.20
CA GLN A 116 5.56 -20.80 -8.05
C GLN A 116 5.05 -19.48 -8.63
N GLY A 117 5.80 -18.40 -8.52
CA GLY A 117 5.45 -17.05 -9.00
C GLY A 117 4.31 -16.40 -8.23
N LEU A 118 3.23 -17.12 -7.96
CA LEU A 118 2.04 -16.66 -7.23
C LEU A 118 1.69 -17.65 -6.12
N LEU A 119 1.23 -17.11 -4.98
CA LEU A 119 0.80 -17.90 -3.82
C LEU A 119 -0.56 -17.44 -3.31
N LYS A 120 -1.37 -18.38 -2.83
CA LYS A 120 -2.49 -18.05 -1.94
C LYS A 120 -1.96 -17.79 -0.53
N VAL A 121 -2.23 -16.60 -0.01
CA VAL A 121 -1.78 -16.19 1.32
C VAL A 121 -2.92 -15.62 2.14
N GLN A 122 -2.76 -15.70 3.45
CA GLN A 122 -3.50 -14.88 4.40
C GLN A 122 -2.51 -13.93 5.06
N ILE A 123 -2.84 -12.66 5.08
CA ILE A 123 -2.05 -11.64 5.78
C ILE A 123 -2.77 -11.19 7.04
N GLU A 124 -2.00 -10.88 8.07
CA GLU A 124 -2.49 -10.35 9.35
C GLU A 124 -1.58 -9.21 9.81
N VAL A 125 -2.19 -8.08 10.14
CA VAL A 125 -1.46 -6.96 10.75
C VAL A 125 -1.17 -7.31 12.21
N VAL A 126 0.11 -7.25 12.58
CA VAL A 126 0.62 -7.62 13.90
C VAL A 126 1.36 -6.45 14.54
N PRO A 127 1.60 -6.49 15.86
CA PRO A 127 2.36 -5.45 16.56
C PRO A 127 3.75 -5.21 15.99
#